data_2c57f9dfd1f5dc163422a8628f473800
#
_entry.id   2c57f9dfd1f5dc163422a8628f473800
#
_cell.length_a   1.000
_cell.length_b   1.000
_cell.length_c   1.000
_cell.angle_alpha   90.00
_cell.angle_beta   90.00
_cell.angle_gamma   90.00
#
_symmetry.space_group_name_H-M   'P 1'
#
loop_
_entity.id
_entity.type
_entity.pdbx_description
1 polymer ?
#
loop_
_entity_poly.entity_id
_entity_poly.type
_entity_poly.pdbx_seq_one_letter_code
_entity_poly.pdbx_strand_id
1 'polypeptide(L)'
;MDYDELMRDIKAAFADTPPPTDDNIVCHDCEECRALYDDVRGHTPDELSDSWVEKSFDQLPFFSDDAKRYYLPAFLRVAALKPDSTVTQFVLYSLSDGFRMQPSGGYSAQQQQAIRDFLGYIELRVAEHEQDYFCKGEGVVACGHLTNRSSQPLAAVMSTLNFMKQFSMFAGLAAASGGSAPSR
;
A
#
# COMPACT_ATOMS: atom_id res chain seq x y z
N MET A 1 4.77 -9.04 15.90
CA MET A 1 4.40 -9.80 14.66
C MET A 1 5.62 -9.89 13.79
N ASP A 2 6.02 -11.08 13.39
CA ASP A 2 7.07 -11.29 12.40
C ASP A 2 6.49 -11.33 10.97
N TYR A 3 7.36 -11.45 9.95
CA TYR A 3 6.95 -11.46 8.55
C TYR A 3 6.07 -12.67 8.21
N ASP A 4 6.43 -13.87 8.69
CA ASP A 4 5.70 -15.10 8.34
C ASP A 4 4.31 -15.12 8.98
N GLU A 5 4.18 -14.60 10.19
CA GLU A 5 2.91 -14.42 10.87
C GLU A 5 2.02 -13.43 10.11
N LEU A 6 2.57 -12.28 9.72
CA LEU A 6 1.84 -11.28 8.92
C LEU A 6 1.35 -11.86 7.59
N MET A 7 2.22 -12.59 6.86
CA MET A 7 1.85 -13.18 5.57
C MET A 7 0.77 -14.25 5.70
N ARG A 8 0.83 -15.07 6.76
CA ARG A 8 -0.21 -16.06 7.05
C ARG A 8 -1.56 -15.37 7.31
N ASP A 9 -1.57 -14.30 8.08
CA ASP A 9 -2.79 -13.59 8.45
C ASP A 9 -3.38 -12.83 7.23
N ILE A 10 -2.54 -12.21 6.40
CA ILE A 10 -2.97 -11.63 5.12
C ILE A 10 -3.58 -12.72 4.22
N LYS A 11 -2.89 -13.84 4.05
CA LYS A 11 -3.38 -14.94 3.21
C LYS A 11 -4.73 -15.47 3.69
N ALA A 12 -4.90 -15.65 5.00
CA ALA A 12 -6.16 -16.08 5.60
C ALA A 12 -7.28 -15.04 5.40
N ALA A 13 -6.98 -13.76 5.54
CA ALA A 13 -7.96 -12.68 5.41
C ALA A 13 -8.48 -12.52 3.96
N PHE A 14 -7.69 -12.87 2.98
CA PHE A 14 -8.03 -12.74 1.56
C PHE A 14 -8.38 -14.08 0.89
N ALA A 15 -8.37 -15.21 1.61
CA ALA A 15 -8.57 -16.55 1.07
C ALA A 15 -9.93 -16.73 0.34
N ASP A 16 -10.97 -16.09 0.85
CA ASP A 16 -12.32 -16.19 0.29
C ASP A 16 -12.61 -15.10 -0.76
N THR A 17 -11.60 -14.30 -1.16
CA THR A 17 -11.76 -13.30 -2.21
C THR A 17 -11.87 -13.99 -3.57
N PRO A 18 -13.00 -13.90 -4.27
CA PRO A 18 -13.14 -14.54 -5.56
C PRO A 18 -12.20 -13.90 -6.59
N PRO A 19 -11.65 -14.69 -7.53
CA PRO A 19 -10.91 -14.15 -8.66
C PRO A 19 -11.83 -13.24 -9.50
N PRO A 20 -11.30 -12.14 -10.05
CA PRO A 20 -12.05 -11.30 -10.97
C PRO A 20 -12.36 -12.10 -12.25
N THR A 21 -13.50 -11.79 -12.89
CA THR A 21 -13.78 -12.32 -14.22
C THR A 21 -12.88 -11.66 -15.27
N ASP A 22 -12.66 -12.31 -16.41
CA ASP A 22 -11.76 -11.80 -17.46
C ASP A 22 -12.11 -10.39 -17.92
N ASP A 23 -13.40 -10.05 -17.97
CA ASP A 23 -13.91 -8.72 -18.35
C ASP A 23 -13.91 -7.71 -17.20
N ASN A 24 -13.48 -8.12 -16.00
CA ASN A 24 -13.44 -7.29 -14.79
C ASN A 24 -12.08 -7.32 -14.08
N ILE A 25 -10.98 -7.43 -14.84
CA ILE A 25 -9.62 -7.33 -14.28
C ILE A 25 -9.17 -5.88 -14.23
N VAL A 26 -9.42 -5.10 -15.28
CA VAL A 26 -8.96 -3.72 -15.40
C VAL A 26 -10.13 -2.73 -15.43
N CYS A 27 -9.87 -1.48 -15.03
CA CYS A 27 -10.93 -0.49 -14.85
C CYS A 27 -11.31 0.27 -16.14
N HIS A 28 -10.46 0.23 -17.19
CA HIS A 28 -10.74 0.86 -18.50
C HIS A 28 -9.92 0.23 -19.61
N ASP A 29 -10.21 0.62 -20.87
CA ASP A 29 -9.57 0.10 -22.07
C ASP A 29 -8.51 1.10 -22.59
N CYS A 30 -7.31 1.07 -21.96
CA CYS A 30 -6.12 1.79 -22.43
C CYS A 30 -4.96 0.81 -22.66
N GLU A 31 -3.86 1.27 -23.21
CA GLU A 31 -2.71 0.43 -23.52
C GLU A 31 -2.09 -0.18 -22.25
N GLU A 32 -1.96 0.61 -21.19
CA GLU A 32 -1.44 0.18 -19.90
C GLU A 32 -2.36 -0.88 -19.26
N CYS A 33 -3.68 -0.68 -19.35
CA CYS A 33 -4.64 -1.65 -18.83
C CYS A 33 -4.63 -2.96 -19.60
N ARG A 34 -4.42 -2.93 -20.94
CA ARG A 34 -4.29 -4.15 -21.73
C ARG A 34 -3.02 -4.92 -21.38
N ALA A 35 -1.89 -4.22 -21.21
CA ALA A 35 -0.64 -4.84 -20.79
C ALA A 35 -0.79 -5.48 -19.41
N LEU A 36 -1.40 -4.77 -18.45
CA LEU A 36 -1.69 -5.30 -17.12
C LEU A 36 -2.59 -6.54 -17.18
N TYR A 37 -3.66 -6.51 -18.00
CA TYR A 37 -4.55 -7.64 -18.19
C TYR A 37 -3.80 -8.88 -18.70
N ASP A 38 -2.95 -8.70 -19.73
CA ASP A 38 -2.18 -9.80 -20.31
C ASP A 38 -1.19 -10.40 -19.30
N ASP A 39 -0.63 -9.57 -18.41
CA ASP A 39 0.33 -10.00 -17.39
C ASP A 39 -0.31 -10.81 -16.26
N VAL A 40 -1.53 -10.45 -15.83
CA VAL A 40 -2.12 -11.04 -14.61
C VAL A 40 -3.23 -12.05 -14.88
N ARG A 41 -3.77 -12.07 -16.08
CA ARG A 41 -4.87 -12.97 -16.44
C ARG A 41 -4.53 -14.43 -16.16
N GLY A 42 -5.40 -15.11 -15.41
CA GLY A 42 -5.25 -16.51 -15.06
C GLY A 42 -4.23 -16.80 -13.97
N HIS A 43 -3.56 -15.77 -13.43
CA HIS A 43 -2.66 -15.93 -12.29
C HIS A 43 -3.35 -15.64 -10.96
N THR A 44 -2.92 -16.38 -9.94
CA THR A 44 -3.27 -16.08 -8.56
C THR A 44 -2.29 -15.06 -7.96
N PRO A 45 -2.64 -14.38 -6.84
CA PRO A 45 -1.70 -13.47 -6.15
C PRO A 45 -0.38 -14.14 -5.74
N ASP A 46 -0.41 -15.43 -5.41
CA ASP A 46 0.78 -16.20 -5.01
C ASP A 46 1.70 -16.50 -6.22
N GLU A 47 1.17 -16.53 -7.44
CA GLU A 47 1.92 -16.79 -8.69
C GLU A 47 2.58 -15.52 -9.26
N LEU A 48 2.14 -14.33 -8.86
CA LEU A 48 2.79 -13.09 -9.25
C LEU A 48 4.16 -12.98 -8.57
N SER A 49 5.22 -13.00 -9.38
CA SER A 49 6.58 -12.93 -8.86
C SER A 49 6.87 -11.58 -8.21
N ASP A 50 7.74 -11.56 -7.19
CA ASP A 50 8.14 -10.32 -6.53
C ASP A 50 8.77 -9.33 -7.52
N SER A 51 9.54 -9.82 -8.50
CA SER A 51 10.14 -8.98 -9.54
C SER A 51 9.10 -8.35 -10.48
N TRP A 52 7.98 -9.02 -10.72
CA TRP A 52 6.87 -8.45 -11.48
C TRP A 52 6.18 -7.35 -10.68
N VAL A 53 5.86 -7.61 -9.40
CA VAL A 53 5.24 -6.62 -8.51
C VAL A 53 6.12 -5.37 -8.36
N GLU A 54 7.44 -5.55 -8.28
CA GLU A 54 8.38 -4.43 -8.21
C GLU A 54 8.40 -3.55 -9.46
N LYS A 55 8.22 -4.14 -10.63
CA LYS A 55 8.14 -3.40 -11.90
C LYS A 55 6.78 -2.75 -12.10
N SER A 56 5.74 -3.33 -11.53
CA SER A 56 4.34 -2.95 -11.70
C SER A 56 3.78 -2.24 -10.46
N PHE A 57 4.66 -1.57 -9.69
CA PHE A 57 4.32 -0.95 -8.41
C PHE A 57 3.20 0.09 -8.50
N ASP A 58 3.08 0.78 -9.63
CA ASP A 58 2.11 1.84 -9.91
C ASP A 58 0.82 1.33 -10.57
N GLN A 59 0.68 0.02 -10.76
CA GLN A 59 -0.44 -0.56 -11.51
C GLN A 59 -1.71 -0.78 -10.68
N LEU A 60 -1.63 -0.72 -9.34
CA LEU A 60 -2.81 -0.88 -8.47
C LEU A 60 -4.03 -0.03 -8.88
N PRO A 61 -3.87 1.23 -9.34
CA PRO A 61 -5.00 2.04 -9.79
C PRO A 61 -5.75 1.52 -11.01
N PHE A 62 -5.06 0.77 -11.88
CA PHE A 62 -5.62 0.27 -13.13
C PHE A 62 -6.45 -1.00 -12.99
N PHE A 63 -6.34 -1.69 -11.85
CA PHE A 63 -7.22 -2.79 -11.54
C PHE A 63 -8.66 -2.32 -11.30
N SER A 64 -9.63 -3.15 -11.67
CA SER A 64 -11.00 -3.02 -11.19
C SER A 64 -11.08 -3.20 -9.67
N ASP A 65 -12.21 -2.88 -9.07
CA ASP A 65 -12.39 -3.03 -7.62
C ASP A 65 -12.27 -4.48 -7.15
N ASP A 66 -12.74 -5.44 -7.93
CA ASP A 66 -12.64 -6.87 -7.61
C ASP A 66 -11.20 -7.36 -7.76
N ALA A 67 -10.52 -6.95 -8.84
CA ALA A 67 -9.13 -7.27 -9.07
C ALA A 67 -8.20 -6.65 -8.01
N LYS A 68 -8.48 -5.42 -7.55
CA LYS A 68 -7.76 -4.80 -6.42
C LYS A 68 -7.84 -5.66 -5.17
N ARG A 69 -9.05 -6.11 -4.79
CA ARG A 69 -9.21 -6.99 -3.61
C ARG A 69 -8.45 -8.29 -3.79
N TYR A 70 -8.49 -8.86 -4.99
CA TYR A 70 -7.90 -10.15 -5.27
C TYR A 70 -6.36 -10.10 -5.30
N TYR A 71 -5.77 -9.12 -6.00
CA TYR A 71 -4.32 -9.03 -6.19
C TYR A 71 -3.57 -8.26 -5.09
N LEU A 72 -4.25 -7.50 -4.23
CA LEU A 72 -3.61 -6.75 -3.14
C LEU A 72 -2.63 -7.57 -2.29
N PRO A 73 -2.90 -8.85 -1.92
CA PRO A 73 -1.95 -9.65 -1.15
C PRO A 73 -0.56 -9.77 -1.75
N ALA A 74 -0.44 -9.81 -3.10
CA ALA A 74 0.86 -9.85 -3.77
C ALA A 74 1.67 -8.57 -3.53
N PHE A 75 1.02 -7.42 -3.58
CA PHE A 75 1.65 -6.12 -3.31
C PHE A 75 2.01 -5.94 -1.83
N LEU A 76 1.13 -6.38 -0.91
CA LEU A 76 1.43 -6.38 0.54
C LEU A 76 2.64 -7.24 0.86
N ARG A 77 2.76 -8.41 0.23
CA ARG A 77 3.90 -9.33 0.39
C ARG A 77 5.22 -8.64 0.05
N VAL A 78 5.31 -8.03 -1.12
CA VAL A 78 6.55 -7.38 -1.58
C VAL A 78 6.86 -6.12 -0.77
N ALA A 79 5.84 -5.35 -0.41
CA ALA A 79 5.99 -4.18 0.45
C ALA A 79 6.50 -4.55 1.84
N ALA A 80 6.02 -5.65 2.42
CA ALA A 80 6.49 -6.15 3.72
C ALA A 80 7.94 -6.65 3.68
N LEU A 81 8.37 -7.24 2.55
CA LEU A 81 9.77 -7.65 2.33
C LEU A 81 10.71 -6.47 2.16
N LYS A 82 10.24 -5.36 1.57
CA LYS A 82 11.03 -4.20 1.19
C LYS A 82 10.41 -2.89 1.68
N PRO A 83 10.41 -2.63 3.00
CA PRO A 83 9.70 -1.49 3.60
C PRO A 83 10.07 -0.12 3.02
N ASP A 84 11.31 0.07 2.55
CA ASP A 84 11.81 1.34 2.00
C ASP A 84 11.64 1.45 0.47
N SER A 85 10.95 0.49 -0.15
CA SER A 85 10.82 0.44 -1.61
C SER A 85 9.73 1.37 -2.14
N THR A 86 9.79 1.65 -3.44
CA THR A 86 8.73 2.37 -4.16
C THR A 86 7.40 1.60 -4.11
N VAL A 87 7.43 0.25 -4.13
CA VAL A 87 6.23 -0.58 -3.95
C VAL A 87 5.52 -0.23 -2.65
N THR A 88 6.27 -0.19 -1.55
CA THR A 88 5.71 0.15 -0.23
C THR A 88 5.07 1.52 -0.22
N GLN A 89 5.73 2.52 -0.80
CA GLN A 89 5.18 3.88 -0.89
C GLN A 89 3.85 3.90 -1.66
N PHE A 90 3.77 3.21 -2.78
CA PHE A 90 2.54 3.14 -3.58
C PHE A 90 1.42 2.33 -2.90
N VAL A 91 1.76 1.25 -2.21
CA VAL A 91 0.79 0.47 -1.41
C VAL A 91 0.23 1.34 -0.28
N LEU A 92 1.09 2.01 0.50
CA LEU A 92 0.65 2.91 1.56
C LEU A 92 -0.24 4.04 1.02
N TYR A 93 0.13 4.61 -0.12
CA TYR A 93 -0.66 5.62 -0.80
C TYR A 93 -2.04 5.10 -1.22
N SER A 94 -2.10 3.89 -1.77
CA SER A 94 -3.35 3.24 -2.19
C SER A 94 -4.27 2.87 -1.03
N LEU A 95 -3.71 2.64 0.15
CA LEU A 95 -4.45 2.28 1.36
C LEU A 95 -4.82 3.49 2.23
N SER A 96 -4.30 4.69 1.94
CA SER A 96 -4.58 5.89 2.74
C SER A 96 -6.05 6.33 2.63
N ASP A 97 -6.63 6.76 3.75
CA ASP A 97 -7.97 7.31 3.79
C ASP A 97 -8.08 8.55 2.89
N GLY A 98 -9.11 8.60 2.05
CA GLY A 98 -9.38 9.71 1.12
C GLY A 98 -8.86 9.48 -0.29
N PHE A 99 -8.14 8.38 -0.56
CA PHE A 99 -7.75 8.02 -1.91
C PHE A 99 -8.87 7.23 -2.61
N ARG A 100 -9.22 7.63 -3.84
CA ARG A 100 -10.25 6.95 -4.67
C ARG A 100 -9.84 5.56 -5.15
N MET A 101 -8.77 5.00 -4.56
CA MET A 101 -8.23 3.69 -4.97
C MET A 101 -8.74 2.54 -4.12
N GLN A 102 -9.52 2.82 -3.06
CA GLN A 102 -10.18 1.74 -2.35
C GLN A 102 -11.31 1.16 -3.20
N PRO A 103 -11.47 -0.16 -3.24
CA PRO A 103 -12.52 -0.80 -4.02
C PRO A 103 -13.90 -0.37 -3.51
N SER A 104 -14.85 -0.19 -4.41
CA SER A 104 -16.25 0.09 -4.06
C SER A 104 -16.77 -0.98 -3.11
N GLY A 105 -17.46 -0.56 -2.04
CA GLY A 105 -17.87 -1.48 -0.97
C GLY A 105 -16.76 -1.81 0.05
N GLY A 106 -15.54 -1.28 -0.14
CA GLY A 106 -14.44 -1.42 0.81
C GLY A 106 -13.90 -2.85 0.96
N TYR A 107 -13.17 -3.06 2.02
CA TYR A 107 -12.62 -4.35 2.45
C TYR A 107 -13.49 -4.95 3.55
N SER A 108 -13.58 -6.28 3.65
CA SER A 108 -14.23 -6.96 4.78
C SER A 108 -13.55 -6.61 6.11
N ALA A 109 -14.23 -6.83 7.23
CA ALA A 109 -13.65 -6.56 8.55
C ALA A 109 -12.33 -7.32 8.79
N GLN A 110 -12.22 -8.55 8.29
CA GLN A 110 -11.03 -9.36 8.37
C GLN A 110 -9.90 -8.82 7.48
N GLN A 111 -10.21 -8.43 6.25
CA GLN A 111 -9.24 -7.78 5.35
C GLN A 111 -8.76 -6.44 5.91
N GLN A 112 -9.67 -5.63 6.46
CA GLN A 112 -9.30 -4.37 7.13
C GLN A 112 -8.37 -4.60 8.33
N GLN A 113 -8.58 -5.68 9.10
CA GLN A 113 -7.67 -6.01 10.20
C GLN A 113 -6.29 -6.38 9.67
N ALA A 114 -6.19 -7.27 8.69
CA ALA A 114 -4.92 -7.65 8.06
C ALA A 114 -4.18 -6.44 7.45
N ILE A 115 -4.90 -5.49 6.85
CA ILE A 115 -4.33 -4.23 6.35
C ILE A 115 -3.79 -3.38 7.51
N ARG A 116 -4.50 -3.26 8.64
CA ARG A 116 -4.01 -2.53 9.83
C ARG A 116 -2.73 -3.18 10.40
N ASP A 117 -2.71 -4.51 10.46
CA ASP A 117 -1.55 -5.26 10.96
C ASP A 117 -0.34 -5.07 10.04
N PHE A 118 -0.56 -5.06 8.71
CA PHE A 118 0.46 -4.70 7.73
C PHE A 118 0.98 -3.28 7.94
N LEU A 119 0.10 -2.28 8.12
CA LEU A 119 0.52 -0.89 8.36
C LEU A 119 1.37 -0.77 9.62
N GLY A 120 0.97 -1.41 10.73
CA GLY A 120 1.75 -1.45 11.96
C GLY A 120 3.11 -2.14 11.80
N TYR A 121 3.17 -3.21 11.00
CA TYR A 121 4.42 -3.89 10.66
C TYR A 121 5.38 -2.97 9.89
N ILE A 122 4.90 -2.26 8.87
CA ILE A 122 5.71 -1.32 8.10
C ILE A 122 6.23 -0.18 8.98
N GLU A 123 5.39 0.39 9.85
CA GLU A 123 5.81 1.45 10.79
C GLU A 123 7.01 1.01 11.66
N LEU A 124 6.93 -0.21 12.20
CA LEU A 124 8.02 -0.75 13.02
C LEU A 124 9.31 -0.96 12.23
N ARG A 125 9.20 -1.49 11.00
CA ARG A 125 10.35 -1.75 10.14
C ARG A 125 11.06 -0.46 9.67
N VAL A 126 10.29 0.55 9.30
CA VAL A 126 10.84 1.86 8.94
C VAL A 126 11.56 2.49 10.14
N ALA A 127 10.96 2.43 11.33
CA ALA A 127 11.59 2.96 12.55
C ALA A 127 12.90 2.23 12.91
N GLU A 128 12.97 0.90 12.74
CA GLU A 128 14.19 0.11 12.94
C GLU A 128 15.30 0.52 11.95
N HIS A 129 14.97 0.73 10.68
CA HIS A 129 15.92 1.17 9.65
C HIS A 129 16.49 2.57 9.93
N GLU A 130 15.65 3.50 10.37
CA GLU A 130 16.11 4.84 10.73
C GLU A 130 17.06 4.81 11.93
N GLN A 131 16.78 3.99 12.96
CA GLN A 131 17.69 3.84 14.10
C GLN A 131 19.05 3.26 13.66
N ASP A 132 19.06 2.27 12.78
CA ASP A 132 20.29 1.66 12.25
C ASP A 132 21.12 2.66 11.41
N TYR A 133 20.45 3.54 10.67
CA TYR A 133 21.13 4.59 9.89
C TYR A 133 21.81 5.61 10.80
N PHE A 134 21.15 6.06 11.85
CA PHE A 134 21.74 6.98 12.83
C PHE A 134 22.87 6.36 13.66
N CYS A 135 22.83 5.04 13.92
CA CYS A 135 23.88 4.34 14.65
C CYS A 135 25.13 4.02 13.80
N LYS A 136 25.00 3.93 12.47
CA LYS A 136 26.11 3.61 11.54
C LYS A 136 26.76 4.83 10.88
N GLY A 137 26.10 5.98 10.92
CA GLY A 137 26.60 7.25 10.37
C GLY A 137 27.21 8.12 11.43
N GLU A 138 28.55 8.18 11.42
CA GLU A 138 29.45 9.03 12.22
C GLU A 138 29.84 8.57 13.61
N GLY A 139 31.16 8.48 13.76
CA GLY A 139 31.95 8.12 14.91
C GLY A 139 31.37 8.47 16.29
N VAL A 140 31.21 7.42 17.05
CA VAL A 140 31.31 7.38 18.52
C VAL A 140 30.86 8.65 19.26
N VAL A 141 29.57 8.80 19.47
CA VAL A 141 29.09 9.40 20.71
C VAL A 141 28.16 8.37 21.35
N ALA A 142 28.66 7.85 22.47
CA ALA A 142 28.05 6.92 23.40
C ALA A 142 26.54 6.64 23.21
N CYS A 143 26.19 5.44 22.78
CA CYS A 143 24.91 4.80 23.06
C CYS A 143 24.78 4.48 24.57
N GLY A 144 24.83 5.52 25.39
CA GLY A 144 24.64 5.46 26.83
C GLY A 144 23.62 6.49 27.24
N HIS A 145 22.47 6.04 27.69
CA HIS A 145 21.39 6.81 28.31
C HIS A 145 20.48 7.62 27.36
N LEU A 146 19.56 6.92 26.69
CA LEU A 146 18.27 7.49 26.31
C LEU A 146 17.12 6.57 26.77
N THR A 147 17.10 6.27 28.04
CA THR A 147 15.88 5.89 28.78
C THR A 147 15.18 7.20 29.16
N ASN A 148 14.47 7.80 28.27
CA ASN A 148 13.28 8.62 28.47
C ASN A 148 13.06 9.57 27.28
N ARG A 149 12.51 9.08 26.19
CA ARG A 149 11.79 9.88 25.19
C ARG A 149 10.58 9.10 24.70
N SER A 150 9.59 9.02 25.55
CA SER A 150 8.20 8.91 25.10
C SER A 150 7.92 10.15 24.27
N SER A 151 7.83 10.04 22.96
CA SER A 151 7.13 10.94 22.01
C SER A 151 7.81 11.26 20.68
N GLN A 152 8.86 10.57 20.20
CA GLN A 152 9.47 10.95 18.91
C GLN A 152 9.76 9.88 17.86
N PRO A 153 9.26 8.65 17.86
CA PRO A 153 9.29 7.82 16.65
C PRO A 153 8.20 8.18 15.64
N LEU A 154 7.17 8.93 16.06
CA LEU A 154 6.08 9.38 15.18
C LEU A 154 6.48 10.48 14.18
N ALA A 155 7.58 11.21 14.37
CA ALA A 155 7.91 12.35 13.53
C ALA A 155 8.43 11.95 12.14
N ALA A 156 9.08 10.80 11.98
CA ALA A 156 9.60 10.38 10.68
C ALA A 156 8.54 9.64 9.87
N VAL A 157 7.76 8.76 10.50
CA VAL A 157 6.54 8.19 9.89
C VAL A 157 5.54 9.30 9.58
N MET A 158 5.45 10.33 10.45
CA MET A 158 4.70 11.56 10.21
C MET A 158 5.30 12.39 9.06
N SER A 159 6.57 12.27 8.73
CA SER A 159 7.16 12.90 7.54
C SER A 159 6.68 12.22 6.26
N THR A 160 6.63 10.90 6.21
CA THR A 160 6.05 10.15 5.08
C THR A 160 4.52 10.32 5.05
N LEU A 161 3.86 10.29 6.19
CA LEU A 161 2.44 10.60 6.34
C LEU A 161 2.13 12.10 6.14
N ASN A 162 3.01 13.04 6.49
CA ASN A 162 2.88 14.46 6.16
C ASN A 162 3.15 14.74 4.68
N PHE A 163 4.07 14.04 4.05
CA PHE A 163 4.22 14.04 2.60
C PHE A 163 2.91 13.55 1.94
N MET A 164 2.30 12.49 2.46
CA MET A 164 0.98 12.01 2.02
C MET A 164 -0.15 13.00 2.31
N LYS A 165 -0.13 13.71 3.45
CA LYS A 165 -1.09 14.78 3.77
C LYS A 165 -0.93 16.00 2.86
N GLN A 166 0.28 16.37 2.45
CA GLN A 166 0.51 17.44 1.47
C GLN A 166 -0.05 17.07 0.09
N PHE A 167 0.05 15.81 -0.34
CA PHE A 167 -0.59 15.35 -1.57
C PHE A 167 -2.11 15.29 -1.47
N SER A 168 -2.68 14.95 -0.32
CA SER A 168 -4.13 14.99 -0.07
C SER A 168 -4.71 16.41 -0.17
N MET A 169 -3.95 17.45 0.17
CA MET A 169 -4.37 18.85 -0.03
C MET A 169 -4.49 19.24 -1.52
N PHE A 170 -3.65 18.67 -2.39
CA PHE A 170 -3.75 18.93 -3.84
C PHE A 170 -4.94 18.18 -4.50
N ALA A 171 -5.34 17.03 -3.99
CA ALA A 171 -6.51 16.29 -4.49
C ALA A 171 -7.84 16.95 -4.12
N GLY A 172 -7.90 17.71 -3.01
CA GLY A 172 -9.10 18.45 -2.57
C GLY A 172 -9.46 19.66 -3.44
N LEU A 173 -8.50 20.22 -4.18
CA LEU A 173 -8.75 21.40 -5.04
C LEU A 173 -9.38 21.02 -6.40
N ALA A 174 -9.26 19.77 -6.85
CA ALA A 174 -9.84 19.33 -8.13
C ALA A 174 -11.35 19.00 -8.04
N ALA A 175 -11.91 18.85 -6.84
CA ALA A 175 -13.33 18.50 -6.64
C ALA A 175 -14.28 19.71 -6.58
N ALA A 176 -13.78 20.94 -6.55
CA ALA A 176 -14.59 22.16 -6.37
C ALA A 176 -15.03 22.83 -7.70
N SER A 177 -14.71 22.28 -8.87
CA SER A 177 -15.01 22.90 -10.17
C SER A 177 -16.02 22.14 -11.03
N GLY A 178 -16.91 21.33 -10.45
CA GLY A 178 -18.02 20.66 -11.13
C GLY A 178 -19.27 21.56 -11.12
N GLY A 179 -19.32 22.56 -12.03
CA GLY A 179 -20.41 23.52 -12.14
C GLY A 179 -21.71 22.90 -12.65
N SER A 180 -22.81 23.49 -12.18
CA SER A 180 -24.21 23.38 -12.60
C SER A 180 -24.40 23.20 -14.11
N ALA A 181 -25.14 22.16 -14.49
CA ALA A 181 -25.81 22.10 -15.80
C ALA A 181 -27.14 22.88 -15.72
N PRO A 182 -27.45 23.76 -16.69
CA PRO A 182 -28.75 24.41 -16.75
C PRO A 182 -29.79 23.45 -17.36
N SER A 183 -30.92 23.34 -16.70
CA SER A 183 -32.15 22.71 -17.20
C SER A 183 -32.72 23.47 -18.42
N ARG A 184 -32.99 22.75 -19.50
CA ARG A 184 -34.05 23.05 -20.46
C ARG A 184 -34.67 21.75 -20.96
#